data_76204b360cfe96dabe95d248667925fb
#
_entry.id   76204b360cfe96dabe95d248667925fb
#
_cell.length_a   1.000
_cell.length_b   1.000
_cell.length_c   1.000
_cell.angle_alpha   90.00
_cell.angle_beta   90.00
_cell.angle_gamma   90.00
#
_symmetry.space_group_name_H-M   'P 1'
#
loop_
_entity.id
_entity.type
_entity.pdbx_description
1 polymer ?
#
loop_
_entity_poly.entity_id
_entity_poly.type
_entity_poly.pdbx_seq_one_letter_code
_entity_poly.pdbx_strand_id
1 'polypeptide(L)'
;MKKIVQNTQSSYDQVAAEYAERFKDEMDDKPFDRDCLDRLAREVGSLGPICDLGCGPGQLARYLHRRGVEALGVDLSPRMVAEAQRLNPDIHFHQGDMLSLPDADNSWGGIAAFYCIIHIPRDSVVDALREMRRVLKPGGVLLLAFHIGDEIKHLEEWWEKPVNLDFASYQPGEMEVWLKEAGFELEETLVREPNPEVEVATKRAYIFVRK
;
A
#
# COMPACT_ATOMS: atom_id res chain seq x y z
N MET A 1 12.31 -0.59 16.05
CA MET A 1 12.18 -0.56 14.59
C MET A 1 12.61 -1.87 13.91
N LYS A 2 13.87 -2.22 13.80
CA LYS A 2 14.35 -3.45 13.08
C LYS A 2 13.59 -4.73 13.40
N LYS A 3 13.22 -4.97 14.67
CA LYS A 3 12.49 -6.18 15.08
C LYS A 3 11.05 -6.20 14.52
N ILE A 4 10.38 -5.05 14.45
CA ILE A 4 9.00 -4.96 13.90
C ILE A 4 9.03 -5.23 12.40
N VAL A 5 9.94 -4.59 11.66
CA VAL A 5 10.14 -4.82 10.23
C VAL A 5 10.43 -6.29 9.95
N GLN A 6 11.32 -6.94 10.73
CA GLN A 6 11.62 -8.37 10.60
C GLN A 6 10.42 -9.27 10.90
N ASN A 7 9.64 -8.95 11.94
CA ASN A 7 8.41 -9.69 12.27
C ASN A 7 7.39 -9.59 11.15
N THR A 8 7.15 -8.38 10.63
CA THR A 8 6.24 -8.15 9.51
C THR A 8 6.68 -8.93 8.27
N GLN A 9 7.95 -8.79 7.88
CA GLN A 9 8.51 -9.53 6.75
C GLN A 9 8.33 -11.05 6.90
N SER A 10 8.80 -11.62 8.03
CA SER A 10 8.75 -13.07 8.25
C SER A 10 7.32 -13.60 8.31
N SER A 11 6.38 -12.81 8.84
CA SER A 11 4.97 -13.19 8.89
C SER A 11 4.34 -13.25 7.51
N TYR A 12 4.56 -12.23 6.67
CA TYR A 12 4.09 -12.25 5.29
C TYR A 12 4.78 -13.32 4.44
N ASP A 13 6.06 -13.63 4.70
CA ASP A 13 6.75 -14.76 4.07
C ASP A 13 6.06 -16.10 4.39
N GLN A 14 5.54 -16.29 5.60
CA GLN A 14 4.82 -17.51 5.98
C GLN A 14 3.52 -17.70 5.21
N VAL A 15 2.79 -16.63 4.95
CA VAL A 15 1.45 -16.67 4.37
C VAL A 15 1.41 -16.38 2.87
N ALA A 16 2.52 -16.03 2.24
CA ALA A 16 2.57 -15.48 0.88
C ALA A 16 1.79 -16.30 -0.16
N ALA A 17 1.99 -17.61 -0.22
CA ALA A 17 1.31 -18.46 -1.20
C ALA A 17 -0.21 -18.53 -0.97
N GLU A 18 -0.63 -18.65 0.29
CA GLU A 18 -2.04 -18.67 0.68
C GLU A 18 -2.69 -17.30 0.42
N TYR A 19 -1.99 -16.22 0.77
CA TYR A 19 -2.43 -14.86 0.54
C TYR A 19 -2.61 -14.60 -0.97
N ALA A 20 -1.64 -15.00 -1.78
CA ALA A 20 -1.71 -14.86 -3.23
C ALA A 20 -2.92 -15.59 -3.82
N GLU A 21 -3.19 -16.83 -3.37
CA GLU A 21 -4.34 -17.60 -3.88
C GLU A 21 -5.68 -16.95 -3.50
N ARG A 22 -5.79 -16.40 -2.29
CA ARG A 22 -7.03 -15.80 -1.80
C ARG A 22 -7.32 -14.41 -2.38
N PHE A 23 -6.28 -13.60 -2.62
CA PHE A 23 -6.43 -12.18 -2.95
C PHE A 23 -6.01 -11.80 -4.37
N LYS A 24 -5.50 -12.74 -5.18
CA LYS A 24 -5.11 -12.45 -6.57
C LYS A 24 -6.19 -11.74 -7.39
N ASP A 25 -7.46 -12.03 -7.14
CA ASP A 25 -8.60 -11.49 -7.89
C ASP A 25 -9.46 -10.52 -7.08
N GLU A 26 -8.99 -10.06 -5.90
CA GLU A 26 -9.79 -9.22 -5.00
C GLU A 26 -10.28 -7.89 -5.61
N MET A 27 -9.59 -7.39 -6.64
CA MET A 27 -9.98 -6.16 -7.33
C MET A 27 -11.31 -6.30 -8.08
N ASP A 28 -11.76 -7.52 -8.38
CA ASP A 28 -13.03 -7.75 -9.07
C ASP A 28 -14.23 -7.35 -8.20
N ASP A 29 -14.11 -7.50 -6.88
CA ASP A 29 -15.16 -7.21 -5.89
C ASP A 29 -14.99 -5.85 -5.20
N LYS A 30 -14.03 -5.01 -5.66
CA LYS A 30 -13.71 -3.70 -5.05
C LYS A 30 -13.88 -2.53 -6.03
N PRO A 31 -15.13 -2.20 -6.44
CA PRO A 31 -15.37 -1.14 -7.43
C PRO A 31 -14.85 0.23 -6.96
N PHE A 32 -15.01 0.59 -5.69
CA PHE A 32 -14.53 1.87 -5.17
C PHE A 32 -13.00 1.99 -5.22
N ASP A 33 -12.29 0.91 -4.90
CA ASP A 33 -10.82 0.87 -4.97
C ASP A 33 -10.37 1.03 -6.44
N ARG A 34 -11.08 0.39 -7.39
CA ARG A 34 -10.83 0.58 -8.84
C ARG A 34 -11.04 2.03 -9.27
N ASP A 35 -12.12 2.68 -8.84
CA ASP A 35 -12.41 4.08 -9.18
C ASP A 35 -11.30 5.01 -8.65
N CYS A 36 -10.80 4.76 -7.44
CA CYS A 36 -9.66 5.49 -6.87
C CYS A 36 -8.36 5.26 -7.67
N LEU A 37 -8.08 4.02 -8.09
CA LEU A 37 -6.91 3.71 -8.92
C LEU A 37 -7.02 4.32 -10.33
N ASP A 38 -8.21 4.31 -10.93
CA ASP A 38 -8.47 4.95 -12.22
C ASP A 38 -8.31 6.49 -12.13
N ARG A 39 -8.69 7.09 -11.00
CA ARG A 39 -8.43 8.50 -10.72
C ARG A 39 -6.93 8.76 -10.58
N LEU A 40 -6.21 7.98 -9.77
CA LEU A 40 -4.76 8.08 -9.62
C LEU A 40 -4.06 8.01 -10.97
N ALA A 41 -4.43 7.03 -11.81
CA ALA A 41 -3.87 6.87 -13.15
C ALA A 41 -4.08 8.11 -14.04
N ARG A 42 -5.28 8.71 -14.01
CA ARG A 42 -5.59 9.94 -14.75
C ARG A 42 -4.78 11.14 -14.25
N GLU A 43 -4.64 11.30 -12.94
CA GLU A 43 -3.92 12.42 -12.33
C GLU A 43 -2.41 12.34 -12.53
N VAL A 44 -1.83 11.13 -12.50
CA VAL A 44 -0.42 10.90 -12.82
C VAL A 44 -0.14 11.09 -14.30
N GLY A 45 -1.04 10.65 -15.19
CA GLY A 45 -0.91 10.79 -16.63
C GLY A 45 0.44 10.27 -17.15
N SER A 46 1.22 11.14 -17.79
CA SER A 46 2.55 10.80 -18.34
C SER A 46 3.73 11.16 -17.42
N LEU A 47 3.47 11.49 -16.16
CA LEU A 47 4.52 11.93 -15.24
C LEU A 47 5.55 10.82 -14.95
N GLY A 48 5.12 9.56 -14.91
CA GLY A 48 6.00 8.40 -14.70
C GLY A 48 5.22 7.17 -14.24
N PRO A 49 5.94 6.09 -13.87
CA PRO A 49 5.30 4.87 -13.40
C PRO A 49 4.54 5.08 -12.09
N ILE A 50 3.52 4.23 -11.85
CA ILE A 50 2.81 4.15 -10.58
C ILE A 50 3.30 2.93 -9.82
N CYS A 51 3.77 3.15 -8.59
CA CYS A 51 4.18 2.08 -7.69
C CYS A 51 3.00 1.61 -6.85
N ASP A 52 2.75 0.30 -6.85
CA ASP A 52 1.95 -0.42 -5.86
C ASP A 52 2.88 -0.70 -4.66
N LEU A 53 2.77 0.09 -3.60
CA LEU A 53 3.63 0.00 -2.42
C LEU A 53 2.98 -0.88 -1.34
N GLY A 54 3.70 -1.93 -0.92
CA GLY A 54 3.14 -3.04 -0.16
C GLY A 54 2.28 -3.92 -1.07
N CYS A 55 2.80 -4.25 -2.25
CA CYS A 55 2.03 -4.80 -3.37
C CYS A 55 1.46 -6.21 -3.11
N GLY A 56 1.94 -6.93 -2.08
CA GLY A 56 1.55 -8.32 -1.90
C GLY A 56 1.73 -9.14 -3.18
N PRO A 57 0.69 -9.87 -3.67
CA PRO A 57 0.75 -10.63 -4.91
C PRO A 57 0.56 -9.78 -6.18
N GLY A 58 0.54 -8.44 -6.10
CA GLY A 58 0.57 -7.53 -7.23
C GLY A 58 -0.79 -7.28 -7.90
N GLN A 59 -1.90 -7.40 -7.20
CA GLN A 59 -3.24 -7.25 -7.78
C GLN A 59 -3.55 -5.81 -8.19
N LEU A 60 -3.08 -4.79 -7.45
CA LEU A 60 -3.27 -3.39 -7.82
C LEU A 60 -2.37 -3.02 -9.02
N ALA A 61 -1.09 -3.42 -8.97
CA ALA A 61 -0.17 -3.22 -10.09
C ALA A 61 -0.71 -3.86 -11.38
N ARG A 62 -1.26 -5.09 -11.30
CA ARG A 62 -1.91 -5.77 -12.42
C ARG A 62 -3.12 -5.00 -12.94
N TYR A 63 -3.95 -4.48 -12.04
CA TYR A 63 -5.10 -3.67 -12.41
C TYR A 63 -4.70 -2.43 -13.21
N LEU A 64 -3.70 -1.68 -12.74
CA LEU A 64 -3.14 -0.51 -13.42
C LEU A 64 -2.52 -0.87 -14.77
N HIS A 65 -1.71 -1.93 -14.80
CA HIS A 65 -1.04 -2.39 -16.03
C HIS A 65 -2.05 -2.77 -17.14
N ARG A 66 -3.15 -3.45 -16.81
CA ARG A 66 -4.22 -3.79 -17.77
C ARG A 66 -4.93 -2.57 -18.36
N ARG A 67 -4.76 -1.39 -17.76
CA ARG A 67 -5.25 -0.09 -18.26
C ARG A 67 -4.22 0.71 -19.03
N GLY A 68 -3.08 0.10 -19.33
CA GLY A 68 -2.00 0.73 -20.07
C GLY A 68 -1.15 1.68 -19.24
N VAL A 69 -1.22 1.61 -17.91
CA VAL A 69 -0.36 2.37 -16.99
C VAL A 69 0.96 1.63 -16.84
N GLU A 70 2.08 2.34 -16.90
CA GLU A 70 3.36 1.82 -16.47
C GLU A 70 3.32 1.62 -14.95
N ALA A 71 3.24 0.35 -14.52
CA ALA A 71 3.11 -0.01 -13.11
C ALA A 71 4.30 -0.87 -12.66
N LEU A 72 4.66 -0.71 -11.40
CA LEU A 72 5.62 -1.56 -10.70
C LEU A 72 5.11 -1.88 -9.29
N GLY A 73 5.71 -2.84 -8.59
CA GLY A 73 5.34 -3.15 -7.22
C GLY A 73 6.54 -3.31 -6.30
N VAL A 74 6.36 -2.87 -5.06
CA VAL A 74 7.36 -3.00 -3.99
C VAL A 74 6.70 -3.66 -2.78
N ASP A 75 7.35 -4.68 -2.24
CA ASP A 75 6.89 -5.32 -0.99
C ASP A 75 8.07 -5.62 -0.07
N LEU A 76 7.82 -5.61 1.23
CA LEU A 76 8.81 -5.95 2.25
C LEU A 76 9.17 -7.43 2.22
N SER A 77 8.19 -8.31 1.89
CA SER A 77 8.35 -9.76 1.86
C SER A 77 8.91 -10.22 0.50
N PRO A 78 10.10 -10.82 0.46
CA PRO A 78 10.63 -11.40 -0.79
C PRO A 78 9.74 -12.54 -1.34
N ARG A 79 8.98 -13.22 -0.48
CA ARG A 79 8.04 -14.25 -0.94
C ARG A 79 6.79 -13.65 -1.58
N MET A 80 6.29 -12.52 -1.09
CA MET A 80 5.23 -11.77 -1.77
C MET A 80 5.69 -11.28 -3.15
N VAL A 81 6.90 -10.71 -3.22
CA VAL A 81 7.51 -10.32 -4.50
C VAL A 81 7.60 -11.51 -5.47
N ALA A 82 8.00 -12.68 -5.00
CA ALA A 82 8.06 -13.88 -5.84
C ALA A 82 6.67 -14.31 -6.36
N GLU A 83 5.63 -14.24 -5.52
CA GLU A 83 4.24 -14.51 -5.95
C GLU A 83 3.74 -13.45 -6.93
N ALA A 84 4.02 -12.16 -6.68
CA ALA A 84 3.66 -11.08 -7.59
C ALA A 84 4.29 -11.28 -8.96
N GLN A 85 5.58 -11.60 -9.02
CA GLN A 85 6.31 -11.86 -10.26
C GLN A 85 5.79 -13.12 -10.99
N ARG A 86 5.44 -14.17 -10.24
CA ARG A 86 4.86 -15.40 -10.80
C ARG A 86 3.50 -15.16 -11.45
N LEU A 87 2.65 -14.35 -10.80
CA LEU A 87 1.29 -14.04 -11.27
C LEU A 87 1.26 -13.00 -12.38
N ASN A 88 2.25 -12.10 -12.42
CA ASN A 88 2.29 -10.94 -13.30
C ASN A 88 3.69 -10.79 -13.92
N PRO A 89 4.12 -11.70 -14.83
CA PRO A 89 5.49 -11.74 -15.34
C PRO A 89 5.90 -10.50 -16.15
N ASP A 90 4.92 -9.75 -16.66
CA ASP A 90 5.15 -8.53 -17.47
C ASP A 90 5.31 -7.25 -16.63
N ILE A 91 5.19 -7.35 -15.30
CA ILE A 91 5.31 -6.22 -14.36
C ILE A 91 6.58 -6.39 -13.54
N HIS A 92 7.29 -5.29 -13.29
CA HIS A 92 8.47 -5.31 -12.44
C HIS A 92 8.09 -5.25 -10.96
N PHE A 93 8.59 -6.21 -10.18
CA PHE A 93 8.44 -6.24 -8.72
C PHE A 93 9.80 -6.38 -8.06
N HIS A 94 10.00 -5.67 -6.94
CA HIS A 94 11.21 -5.81 -6.15
C HIS A 94 10.94 -5.68 -4.65
N GLN A 95 11.89 -6.19 -3.85
CA GLN A 95 11.82 -6.06 -2.41
C GLN A 95 12.23 -4.65 -1.97
N GLY A 96 11.46 -4.07 -1.02
CA GLY A 96 11.78 -2.78 -0.42
C GLY A 96 11.09 -2.57 0.93
N ASP A 97 11.73 -1.80 1.79
CA ASP A 97 11.16 -1.30 3.05
C ASP A 97 10.68 0.14 2.84
N MET A 98 9.41 0.42 3.12
CA MET A 98 8.84 1.77 2.94
C MET A 98 9.48 2.84 3.84
N LEU A 99 10.26 2.42 4.83
CA LEU A 99 11.09 3.31 5.65
C LEU A 99 12.45 3.64 5.01
N SER A 100 12.86 2.90 3.97
CA SER A 100 14.14 3.07 3.25
C SER A 100 14.05 2.39 1.90
N LEU A 101 13.37 3.01 0.95
CA LEU A 101 13.17 2.46 -0.39
C LEU A 101 14.49 2.46 -1.19
N PRO A 102 14.78 1.38 -1.92
CA PRO A 102 15.98 1.30 -2.74
C PRO A 102 15.93 2.21 -3.99
N ASP A 103 14.78 2.78 -4.27
CA ASP A 103 14.51 3.59 -5.46
C ASP A 103 15.08 5.00 -5.35
N ALA A 104 15.45 5.56 -6.49
CA ALA A 104 16.03 6.89 -6.56
C ALA A 104 14.99 7.99 -6.25
N ASP A 105 15.49 9.16 -5.84
CA ASP A 105 14.66 10.35 -5.70
C ASP A 105 13.95 10.69 -7.02
N ASN A 106 12.68 11.09 -6.93
CA ASN A 106 11.88 11.52 -8.08
C ASN A 106 11.79 10.48 -9.21
N SER A 107 11.69 9.19 -8.87
CA SER A 107 11.60 8.09 -9.84
C SER A 107 10.16 7.77 -10.26
N TRP A 108 9.17 7.96 -9.37
CA TRP A 108 7.79 7.56 -9.61
C TRP A 108 6.87 8.75 -9.87
N GLY A 109 5.89 8.57 -10.75
CA GLY A 109 4.83 9.54 -11.02
C GLY A 109 3.70 9.45 -9.98
N GLY A 110 3.44 8.25 -9.46
CA GLY A 110 2.41 8.00 -8.46
C GLY A 110 2.74 6.84 -7.53
N ILE A 111 2.05 6.81 -6.40
CA ILE A 111 2.07 5.69 -5.44
C ILE A 111 0.63 5.33 -5.07
N ALA A 112 0.29 4.03 -5.16
CA ALA A 112 -0.86 3.44 -4.49
C ALA A 112 -0.36 2.66 -3.27
N ALA A 113 -0.70 3.11 -2.05
CA ALA A 113 -0.28 2.50 -0.80
C ALA A 113 -1.53 2.03 -0.04
N PHE A 114 -2.01 0.82 -0.37
CA PHE A 114 -3.26 0.28 0.15
C PHE A 114 -2.99 -0.69 1.30
N TYR A 115 -3.46 -0.33 2.48
CA TYR A 115 -3.43 -1.17 3.70
C TYR A 115 -2.01 -1.67 4.09
N CYS A 116 -0.96 -0.96 3.67
CA CYS A 116 0.43 -1.31 4.01
C CYS A 116 1.00 -0.44 5.14
N ILE A 117 0.60 0.84 5.23
CA ILE A 117 1.01 1.76 6.31
C ILE A 117 0.59 1.28 7.70
N ILE A 118 -0.41 0.40 7.78
CA ILE A 118 -0.97 -0.17 9.01
C ILE A 118 0.02 -1.03 9.80
N HIS A 119 1.15 -1.39 9.21
CA HIS A 119 2.24 -2.15 9.86
C HIS A 119 3.36 -1.24 10.38
N ILE A 120 3.27 0.06 10.14
CA ILE A 120 4.28 1.03 10.59
C ILE A 120 3.89 1.56 11.97
N PRO A 121 4.80 1.51 12.97
CA PRO A 121 4.56 2.16 14.25
C PRO A 121 4.26 3.65 14.10
N ARG A 122 3.35 4.17 14.94
CA ARG A 122 2.89 5.57 14.85
C ARG A 122 4.02 6.59 14.84
N ASP A 123 5.08 6.37 15.64
CA ASP A 123 6.27 7.24 15.72
C ASP A 123 7.14 7.23 14.46
N SER A 124 6.86 6.33 13.52
CA SER A 124 7.63 6.15 12.28
C SER A 124 6.81 6.40 11.02
N VAL A 125 5.51 6.70 11.16
CA VAL A 125 4.62 6.96 10.01
C VAL A 125 5.11 8.16 9.20
N VAL A 126 5.50 9.25 9.85
CA VAL A 126 5.99 10.46 9.16
C VAL A 126 7.27 10.17 8.36
N ASP A 127 8.15 9.32 8.89
CA ASP A 127 9.37 8.94 8.15
C ASP A 127 9.06 8.08 6.92
N ALA A 128 8.10 7.15 7.02
CA ALA A 128 7.61 6.41 5.86
C ALA A 128 6.99 7.33 4.79
N LEU A 129 6.19 8.30 5.23
CA LEU A 129 5.59 9.30 4.33
C LEU A 129 6.64 10.21 3.68
N ARG A 130 7.68 10.62 4.40
CA ARG A 130 8.82 11.38 3.84
C ARG A 130 9.55 10.57 2.78
N GLU A 131 9.71 9.26 3.00
CA GLU A 131 10.36 8.37 2.05
C GLU A 131 9.50 8.18 0.78
N MET A 132 8.18 7.99 0.91
CA MET A 132 7.25 8.00 -0.22
C MET A 132 7.34 9.32 -1.00
N ARG A 133 7.42 10.46 -0.28
CA ARG A 133 7.58 11.77 -0.93
C ARG A 133 8.93 11.91 -1.63
N ARG A 134 10.00 11.35 -1.10
CA ARG A 134 11.34 11.37 -1.73
C ARG A 134 11.32 10.75 -3.11
N VAL A 135 10.74 9.55 -3.23
CA VAL A 135 10.71 8.81 -4.51
C VAL A 135 9.71 9.36 -5.52
N LEU A 136 8.68 10.07 -5.09
CA LEU A 136 7.74 10.74 -5.98
C LEU A 136 8.42 11.90 -6.72
N LYS A 137 8.10 12.07 -8.00
CA LYS A 137 8.44 13.25 -8.79
C LYS A 137 7.72 14.50 -8.28
N PRO A 138 8.24 15.72 -8.51
CA PRO A 138 7.47 16.93 -8.28
C PRO A 138 6.12 16.88 -9.00
N GLY A 139 5.03 17.17 -8.28
CA GLY A 139 3.66 17.03 -8.79
C GLY A 139 3.12 15.58 -8.78
N GLY A 140 3.90 14.61 -8.33
CA GLY A 140 3.47 13.22 -8.19
C GLY A 140 2.39 13.05 -7.12
N VAL A 141 1.56 12.02 -7.27
CA VAL A 141 0.38 11.77 -6.44
C VAL A 141 0.59 10.53 -5.57
N LEU A 142 0.29 10.64 -4.28
CA LEU A 142 0.14 9.50 -3.38
C LEU A 142 -1.35 9.29 -3.10
N LEU A 143 -1.81 8.06 -3.33
CA LEU A 143 -3.10 7.56 -2.86
C LEU A 143 -2.85 6.58 -1.72
N LEU A 144 -3.24 6.97 -0.51
CA LEU A 144 -3.08 6.19 0.71
C LEU A 144 -4.43 5.64 1.16
N ALA A 145 -4.53 4.32 1.42
CA ALA A 145 -5.73 3.70 1.97
C ALA A 145 -5.43 2.93 3.26
N PHE A 146 -6.30 3.08 4.28
CA PHE A 146 -6.14 2.45 5.59
C PHE A 146 -7.48 2.25 6.32
N HIS A 147 -7.47 1.42 7.37
CA HIS A 147 -8.59 1.21 8.27
C HIS A 147 -8.74 2.35 9.28
N ILE A 148 -9.98 2.85 9.45
CA ILE A 148 -10.27 3.91 10.42
C ILE A 148 -10.49 3.31 11.81
N GLY A 149 -9.82 3.86 12.81
CA GLY A 149 -9.92 3.48 14.21
C GLY A 149 -8.74 3.99 15.03
N ASP A 150 -8.69 3.55 16.29
CA ASP A 150 -7.62 3.92 17.24
C ASP A 150 -6.88 2.70 17.80
N GLU A 151 -7.27 1.50 17.34
CA GLU A 151 -6.79 0.24 17.89
C GLU A 151 -5.58 -0.29 17.12
N ILE A 152 -4.76 -1.08 17.82
CA ILE A 152 -3.76 -1.95 17.23
C ILE A 152 -4.22 -3.39 17.50
N LYS A 153 -4.52 -4.13 16.44
CA LYS A 153 -4.86 -5.54 16.52
C LYS A 153 -3.60 -6.37 16.32
N HIS A 154 -3.23 -7.12 17.34
CA HIS A 154 -2.13 -8.09 17.24
C HIS A 154 -2.63 -9.44 16.76
N LEU A 155 -1.89 -10.10 15.86
CA LEU A 155 -2.18 -11.41 15.31
C LEU A 155 -0.98 -12.33 15.50
N GLU A 156 -1.20 -13.48 16.17
CA GLU A 156 -0.18 -14.51 16.39
C GLU A 156 -0.34 -15.72 15.46
N GLU A 157 -1.51 -15.87 14.84
CA GLU A 157 -1.79 -16.95 13.89
C GLU A 157 -2.64 -16.41 12.71
N TRP A 158 -2.29 -16.80 11.48
CA TRP A 158 -3.04 -16.49 10.27
C TRP A 158 -3.10 -17.73 9.37
N TRP A 159 -4.31 -18.27 9.18
CA TRP A 159 -4.54 -19.51 8.43
C TRP A 159 -3.66 -20.67 8.90
N GLU A 160 -3.71 -20.97 10.19
CA GLU A 160 -2.95 -22.05 10.85
C GLU A 160 -1.41 -21.89 10.74
N LYS A 161 -0.94 -20.70 10.38
CA LYS A 161 0.49 -20.37 10.30
C LYS A 161 0.84 -19.38 11.39
N PRO A 162 1.96 -19.59 12.10
CA PRO A 162 2.39 -18.65 13.12
C PRO A 162 2.85 -17.34 12.48
N VAL A 163 2.34 -16.22 12.97
CA VAL A 163 2.70 -14.87 12.56
C VAL A 163 2.95 -13.99 13.79
N ASN A 164 3.51 -12.82 13.59
CA ASN A 164 3.67 -11.80 14.61
C ASN A 164 3.44 -10.44 13.95
N LEU A 165 2.16 -10.06 13.81
CA LEU A 165 1.72 -8.90 13.06
C LEU A 165 0.90 -7.96 13.91
N ASP A 166 1.20 -6.68 13.83
CA ASP A 166 0.36 -5.61 14.30
C ASP A 166 -0.34 -4.93 13.13
N PHE A 167 -1.64 -4.69 13.28
CA PHE A 167 -2.48 -3.96 12.35
C PHE A 167 -2.99 -2.72 13.06
N ALA A 168 -2.38 -1.58 12.79
CA ALA A 168 -2.80 -0.30 13.35
C ALA A 168 -3.94 0.30 12.53
N SER A 169 -4.94 0.84 13.22
CA SER A 169 -5.95 1.71 12.64
C SER A 169 -5.58 3.16 12.93
N TYR A 170 -5.99 4.09 12.05
CA TYR A 170 -5.69 5.51 12.17
C TYR A 170 -6.93 6.36 11.97
N GLN A 171 -6.99 7.52 12.61
CA GLN A 171 -8.01 8.52 12.29
C GLN A 171 -7.58 9.33 11.05
N PRO A 172 -8.50 9.66 10.13
CA PRO A 172 -8.17 10.46 8.94
C PRO A 172 -7.49 11.78 9.28
N GLY A 173 -7.99 12.52 10.27
CA GLY A 173 -7.40 13.80 10.69
C GLY A 173 -5.98 13.68 11.23
N GLU A 174 -5.64 12.57 11.90
CA GLU A 174 -4.27 12.29 12.36
C GLU A 174 -3.35 12.06 11.14
N MET A 175 -3.78 11.25 10.18
CA MET A 175 -3.02 10.98 8.97
C MET A 175 -2.80 12.24 8.12
N GLU A 176 -3.81 13.11 8.01
CA GLU A 176 -3.70 14.40 7.33
C GLU A 176 -2.64 15.32 7.95
N VAL A 177 -2.53 15.32 9.30
CA VAL A 177 -1.47 16.06 10.00
C VAL A 177 -0.09 15.52 9.65
N TRP A 178 0.09 14.19 9.67
CA TRP A 178 1.35 13.53 9.33
C TRP A 178 1.75 13.72 7.86
N LEU A 179 0.79 13.66 6.94
CA LEU A 179 1.02 13.94 5.52
C LEU A 179 1.52 15.38 5.29
N LYS A 180 0.91 16.36 5.96
CA LYS A 180 1.37 17.75 5.93
C LYS A 180 2.77 17.91 6.54
N GLU A 181 3.05 17.23 7.66
CA GLU A 181 4.38 17.22 8.29
C GLU A 181 5.45 16.59 7.38
N ALA A 182 5.08 15.57 6.60
CA ALA A 182 5.94 14.97 5.60
C ALA A 182 6.12 15.86 4.35
N GLY A 183 5.37 16.97 4.22
CA GLY A 183 5.49 17.96 3.17
C GLY A 183 4.57 17.75 1.97
N PHE A 184 3.52 16.93 2.11
CA PHE A 184 2.49 16.75 1.08
C PHE A 184 1.42 17.85 1.13
N GLU A 185 0.84 18.14 -0.02
CA GLU A 185 -0.37 18.97 -0.17
C GLU A 185 -1.60 18.06 -0.21
N LEU A 186 -2.54 18.27 0.72
CA LEU A 186 -3.78 17.49 0.80
C LEU A 186 -4.72 17.92 -0.33
N GLU A 187 -5.21 16.94 -1.12
CA GLU A 187 -6.20 17.18 -2.15
C GLU A 187 -7.60 16.75 -1.71
N GLU A 188 -7.74 15.51 -1.24
CA GLU A 188 -9.04 14.98 -0.82
C GLU A 188 -8.90 13.83 0.16
N THR A 189 -9.84 13.75 1.10
CA THR A 189 -10.04 12.60 1.99
C THR A 189 -11.42 12.01 1.74
N LEU A 190 -11.47 10.74 1.34
CA LEU A 190 -12.69 9.98 1.14
C LEU A 190 -12.84 8.94 2.26
N VAL A 191 -14.06 8.76 2.75
CA VAL A 191 -14.39 7.76 3.77
C VAL A 191 -15.54 6.92 3.28
N ARG A 192 -15.45 5.59 3.46
CA ARG A 192 -16.54 4.67 3.14
C ARG A 192 -16.75 3.59 4.20
N GLU A 193 -17.95 3.06 4.23
CA GLU A 193 -18.28 1.84 4.95
C GLU A 193 -17.65 0.62 4.26
N PRO A 194 -17.40 -0.48 5.02
CA PRO A 194 -16.93 -1.73 4.41
C PRO A 194 -18.01 -2.35 3.51
N ASN A 195 -17.59 -3.12 2.50
CA ASN A 195 -18.47 -4.08 1.86
C ASN A 195 -18.58 -5.32 2.78
N PRO A 196 -19.76 -5.57 3.42
CA PRO A 196 -19.88 -6.61 4.44
C PRO A 196 -19.69 -8.04 3.91
N GLU A 197 -19.79 -8.23 2.59
CA GLU A 197 -19.67 -9.56 1.97
C GLU A 197 -18.21 -10.00 1.80
N VAL A 198 -17.29 -9.04 1.62
CA VAL A 198 -15.89 -9.34 1.23
C VAL A 198 -14.85 -8.61 2.08
N GLU A 199 -15.26 -7.78 3.04
CA GLU A 199 -14.34 -6.94 3.81
C GLU A 199 -14.57 -7.06 5.32
N VAL A 200 -13.49 -6.86 6.09
CA VAL A 200 -13.58 -6.73 7.54
C VAL A 200 -14.42 -5.50 7.93
N ALA A 201 -15.16 -5.60 9.04
CA ALA A 201 -16.15 -4.62 9.50
C ALA A 201 -15.50 -3.34 10.09
N THR A 202 -14.67 -2.67 9.30
CA THR A 202 -14.04 -1.37 9.65
C THR A 202 -14.29 -0.37 8.54
N LYS A 203 -14.52 0.91 8.89
CA LYS A 203 -14.53 2.00 7.91
C LYS A 203 -13.14 2.17 7.29
N ARG A 204 -13.09 2.71 6.09
CA ARG A 204 -11.86 2.94 5.35
C ARG A 204 -11.73 4.39 4.95
N ALA A 205 -10.50 4.90 5.03
CA ALA A 205 -10.13 6.20 4.49
C ALA A 205 -9.24 6.01 3.26
N TYR A 206 -9.42 6.91 2.29
CA TYR A 206 -8.59 7.05 1.10
C TYR A 206 -8.19 8.52 1.03
N ILE A 207 -6.90 8.78 1.02
CA ILE A 207 -6.38 10.14 1.01
C ILE A 207 -5.55 10.36 -0.25
N PHE A 208 -5.92 11.35 -1.05
CA PHE A 208 -5.14 11.83 -2.18
C PHE A 208 -4.31 13.03 -1.75
N VAL A 209 -3.01 12.95 -1.98
CA VAL A 209 -2.07 14.04 -1.70
C VAL A 209 -1.06 14.20 -2.82
N ARG A 210 -0.51 15.40 -2.96
CA ARG A 210 0.46 15.76 -4.00
C ARG A 210 1.80 16.18 -3.38
N LYS A 211 2.91 15.80 -4.05
CA LYS A 211 4.27 16.26 -3.73
C LYS A 211 4.51 17.67 -4.21
#